data_8c9c01ee5b15088eda764e674887e093
#
_entry.id   8c9c01ee5b15088eda764e674887e093
#
_cell.length_a   1.000
_cell.length_b   1.000
_cell.length_c   1.000
_cell.angle_alpha   90.00
_cell.angle_beta   90.00
_cell.angle_gamma   90.00
#
_symmetry.space_group_name_H-M   'P 1'
#
loop_
_entity.id
_entity.type
_entity.pdbx_description
1 polymer ?
#
loop_
_entity_poly.entity_id
_entity_poly.type
_entity_poly.pdbx_seq_one_letter_code
_entity_poly.pdbx_strand_id
1 'polypeptide(L)'
;IGFKETEIRGETFYLNGVPLKVNAQNSHMQHPELGHVMNEETIRKDFEILKQFNFNAVRTSHYPPVSRYLELANEYGLFVIDEAGTESHATEFVSKQKEYTEMYRERVRQMVLRDRNYPCVLFWSAGNESGEGFNITEAIKEGRKYDHTRYWMYGGNAYAHPAEEIIGPRYPLPIELEMQTGIIPDKNDRRPSFMDEYLSVAGNGGGGLDDYWRVVYAHPRLMGGAIWD
;
A
#
# COMPACT_ATOMS: atom_id res chain seq x y z
N ILE A 1 -5.46 18.66 12.52
CA ILE A 1 -4.29 18.00 13.11
C ILE A 1 -4.80 16.68 13.70
N GLY A 2 -4.22 15.57 13.28
CA GLY A 2 -4.52 14.26 13.84
C GLY A 2 -3.27 13.67 14.49
N PHE A 3 -3.46 12.91 15.55
CA PHE A 3 -2.41 12.18 16.24
C PHE A 3 -2.63 10.69 16.02
N LYS A 4 -1.60 10.00 15.59
CA LYS A 4 -1.61 8.54 15.49
C LYS A 4 -0.23 7.99 15.81
N GLU A 5 -0.21 6.79 16.32
CA GLU A 5 0.98 6.00 16.53
C GLU A 5 0.84 4.67 15.78
N THR A 6 1.84 4.33 14.99
CA THR A 6 1.92 3.03 14.32
C THR A 6 3.12 2.25 14.86
N GLU A 7 2.94 0.97 15.11
CA GLU A 7 3.97 0.12 15.68
C GLU A 7 3.88 -1.30 15.11
N ILE A 8 5.03 -1.92 14.90
CA ILE A 8 5.13 -3.35 14.62
C ILE A 8 5.66 -4.04 15.87
N ARG A 9 4.83 -4.90 16.48
CA ARG A 9 5.21 -5.75 17.63
C ARG A 9 5.25 -7.21 17.19
N GLY A 10 6.44 -7.79 17.18
CA GLY A 10 6.62 -9.12 16.63
C GLY A 10 6.31 -9.11 15.13
N GLU A 11 5.19 -9.70 14.75
CA GLU A 11 4.73 -9.80 13.35
C GLU A 11 3.42 -9.03 13.10
N THR A 12 2.91 -8.33 14.09
CA THR A 12 1.60 -7.68 14.04
C THR A 12 1.75 -6.17 13.96
N PHE A 13 0.98 -5.57 13.06
CA PHE A 13 0.88 -4.11 12.92
C PHE A 13 -0.19 -3.54 13.85
N TYR A 14 0.17 -2.50 14.58
CA TYR A 14 -0.71 -1.81 15.54
C TYR A 14 -0.93 -0.36 15.13
N LEU A 15 -2.14 0.11 15.39
CA LEU A 15 -2.50 1.52 15.33
C LEU A 15 -3.02 1.94 16.71
N ASN A 16 -2.39 2.95 17.31
CA ASN A 16 -2.75 3.44 18.64
C ASN A 16 -2.87 2.31 19.70
N GLY A 17 -1.94 1.36 19.63
CA GLY A 17 -1.88 0.22 20.55
C GLY A 17 -2.88 -0.92 20.27
N VAL A 18 -3.69 -0.83 19.21
CA VAL A 18 -4.66 -1.86 18.82
C VAL A 18 -4.21 -2.56 17.53
N PRO A 19 -4.26 -3.91 17.45
CA PRO A 19 -3.96 -4.62 16.21
C PRO A 19 -4.90 -4.15 15.08
N LEU A 20 -4.33 -3.84 13.91
CA LEU A 20 -5.10 -3.30 12.79
C LEU A 20 -5.22 -4.34 11.68
N LYS A 21 -6.45 -4.53 11.18
CA LYS A 21 -6.74 -5.15 9.89
C LYS A 21 -7.12 -4.07 8.88
N VAL A 22 -6.55 -4.16 7.68
CA VAL A 22 -6.68 -3.15 6.63
C VAL A 22 -7.47 -3.73 5.47
N ASN A 23 -8.73 -3.36 5.37
CA ASN A 23 -9.63 -3.68 4.27
C ASN A 23 -9.60 -2.52 3.28
N ALA A 24 -8.81 -2.65 2.23
CA ALA A 24 -8.55 -1.58 1.28
C ALA A 24 -9.04 -1.89 -0.13
N GLN A 25 -9.22 -0.83 -0.90
CA GLN A 25 -9.43 -0.83 -2.34
C GLN A 25 -8.24 -0.12 -3.00
N ASN A 26 -7.78 -0.61 -4.14
CA ASN A 26 -6.89 0.14 -5.02
C ASN A 26 -7.67 1.26 -5.72
N SER A 27 -7.05 2.39 -5.96
CA SER A 27 -7.72 3.54 -6.56
C SER A 27 -6.79 4.28 -7.51
N HIS A 28 -7.09 4.19 -8.81
CA HIS A 28 -6.55 5.09 -9.80
C HIS A 28 -7.24 6.46 -9.73
N MET A 29 -6.49 7.55 -9.99
CA MET A 29 -7.07 8.88 -10.12
C MET A 29 -7.69 9.04 -11.51
N GLN A 30 -8.84 8.40 -11.73
CA GLN A 30 -9.52 8.35 -13.03
C GLN A 30 -10.99 8.73 -12.91
N HIS A 31 -11.46 9.47 -13.90
CA HIS A 31 -12.86 9.83 -14.08
C HIS A 31 -13.34 9.36 -15.45
N PRO A 32 -14.54 8.77 -15.59
CA PRO A 32 -14.98 8.18 -16.85
C PRO A 32 -15.07 9.18 -18.02
N GLU A 33 -15.32 10.45 -17.74
CA GLU A 33 -15.45 11.51 -18.76
C GLU A 33 -14.26 12.46 -18.81
N LEU A 34 -13.56 12.68 -17.66
CA LEU A 34 -12.51 13.68 -17.52
C LEU A 34 -11.09 13.10 -17.57
N GLY A 35 -10.95 11.78 -17.68
CA GLY A 35 -9.66 11.10 -17.66
C GLY A 35 -8.99 11.19 -16.28
N HIS A 36 -7.75 11.66 -16.22
CA HIS A 36 -7.01 11.78 -14.96
C HIS A 36 -7.34 13.03 -14.13
N VAL A 37 -8.43 13.71 -14.44
CA VAL A 37 -8.89 14.87 -13.67
C VAL A 37 -9.90 14.42 -12.63
N MET A 38 -9.48 14.43 -11.36
CA MET A 38 -10.34 14.12 -10.23
C MET A 38 -10.95 15.40 -9.65
N ASN A 39 -12.26 15.48 -9.62
CA ASN A 39 -12.98 16.52 -8.88
C ASN A 39 -13.43 16.02 -7.49
N GLU A 40 -13.74 16.97 -6.61
CA GLU A 40 -14.13 16.64 -5.24
C GLU A 40 -15.41 15.79 -5.17
N GLU A 41 -16.37 16.02 -6.03
CA GLU A 41 -17.64 15.28 -6.06
C GLU A 41 -17.39 13.78 -6.31
N THR A 42 -16.53 13.46 -7.27
CA THR A 42 -16.15 12.07 -7.57
C THR A 42 -15.44 11.42 -6.38
N ILE A 43 -14.48 12.11 -5.77
CA ILE A 43 -13.74 11.58 -4.61
C ILE A 43 -14.70 11.30 -3.45
N ARG A 44 -15.63 12.22 -3.15
CA ARG A 44 -16.61 12.01 -2.08
C ARG A 44 -17.51 10.81 -2.36
N LYS A 45 -17.99 10.68 -3.58
CA LYS A 45 -18.84 9.55 -3.98
C LYS A 45 -18.09 8.21 -3.82
N ASP A 46 -16.84 8.14 -4.24
CA ASP A 46 -16.01 6.94 -4.07
C ASP A 46 -15.84 6.61 -2.58
N PHE A 47 -15.53 7.60 -1.75
CA PHE A 47 -15.35 7.40 -0.31
C PHE A 47 -16.64 7.01 0.41
N GLU A 48 -17.77 7.55 0.01
CA GLU A 48 -19.09 7.14 0.52
C GLU A 48 -19.38 5.67 0.22
N ILE A 49 -19.06 5.22 -1.01
CA ILE A 49 -19.21 3.81 -1.40
C ILE A 49 -18.26 2.94 -0.56
N LEU A 50 -17.00 3.33 -0.44
CA LEU A 50 -16.04 2.58 0.39
C LEU A 50 -16.53 2.44 1.84
N LYS A 51 -17.02 3.51 2.44
CA LYS A 51 -17.57 3.48 3.81
C LYS A 51 -18.82 2.62 3.90
N GLN A 52 -19.70 2.65 2.91
CA GLN A 52 -20.91 1.83 2.85
C GLN A 52 -20.56 0.32 2.87
N PHE A 53 -19.47 -0.07 2.24
CA PHE A 53 -19.00 -1.46 2.18
C PHE A 53 -17.92 -1.79 3.24
N ASN A 54 -17.79 -0.97 4.28
CA ASN A 54 -16.86 -1.18 5.40
C ASN A 54 -15.37 -1.24 5.00
N PHE A 55 -14.98 -0.61 3.90
CA PHE A 55 -13.57 -0.36 3.65
C PHE A 55 -13.04 0.68 4.65
N ASN A 56 -11.81 0.48 5.11
CA ASN A 56 -11.15 1.41 6.02
C ASN A 56 -9.90 2.06 5.42
N ALA A 57 -9.52 1.66 4.21
CA ALA A 57 -8.32 2.19 3.56
C ALA A 57 -8.45 2.19 2.03
N VAL A 58 -7.57 2.97 1.40
CA VAL A 58 -7.29 2.96 -0.04
C VAL A 58 -5.79 2.88 -0.27
N ARG A 59 -5.37 2.16 -1.33
CA ARG A 59 -4.02 2.28 -1.88
C ARG A 59 -4.08 3.15 -3.14
N THR A 60 -3.22 4.15 -3.21
CA THR A 60 -3.17 5.06 -4.36
C THR A 60 -2.33 4.46 -5.48
N SER A 61 -2.95 3.63 -6.28
CA SER A 61 -2.30 2.92 -7.40
C SER A 61 -2.22 3.82 -8.64
N HIS A 62 -1.06 4.10 -9.26
CA HIS A 62 0.28 3.79 -8.75
C HIS A 62 1.10 5.08 -8.64
N TYR A 63 0.57 6.09 -7.99
CA TYR A 63 1.14 7.43 -7.86
C TYR A 63 0.44 8.22 -6.75
N PRO A 64 1.11 9.23 -6.18
CA PRO A 64 0.49 10.05 -5.13
C PRO A 64 -0.76 10.78 -5.65
N PRO A 65 -1.85 10.80 -4.88
CA PRO A 65 -3.11 11.40 -5.32
C PRO A 65 -3.04 12.93 -5.28
N VAL A 66 -4.08 13.59 -5.76
CA VAL A 66 -4.23 15.04 -5.52
C VAL A 66 -4.40 15.33 -4.03
N SER A 67 -3.88 16.46 -3.54
CA SER A 67 -3.90 16.80 -2.10
C SER A 67 -5.31 16.78 -1.51
N ARG A 68 -6.33 17.20 -2.28
CA ARG A 68 -7.72 17.17 -1.83
C ARG A 68 -8.21 15.74 -1.51
N TYR A 69 -7.69 14.72 -2.17
CA TYR A 69 -7.98 13.32 -1.86
C TYR A 69 -7.56 12.97 -0.43
N LEU A 70 -6.36 13.38 -0.01
CA LEU A 70 -5.85 13.13 1.34
C LEU A 70 -6.63 13.93 2.41
N GLU A 71 -7.03 15.17 2.09
CA GLU A 71 -7.88 15.96 2.97
C GLU A 71 -9.21 15.27 3.20
N LEU A 72 -9.86 14.81 2.13
CA LEU A 72 -11.12 14.09 2.21
C LEU A 72 -10.98 12.73 2.90
N ALA A 73 -9.87 12.01 2.67
CA ALA A 73 -9.60 10.76 3.39
C ALA A 73 -9.56 11.00 4.92
N ASN A 74 -8.97 12.12 5.38
CA ASN A 74 -9.03 12.50 6.78
C ASN A 74 -10.47 12.80 7.25
N GLU A 75 -11.28 13.51 6.44
CA GLU A 75 -12.67 13.83 6.77
C GLU A 75 -13.52 12.55 6.91
N TYR A 76 -13.35 11.58 6.00
CA TYR A 76 -14.09 10.32 5.98
C TYR A 76 -13.55 9.25 6.94
N GLY A 77 -12.37 9.49 7.54
CA GLY A 77 -11.69 8.50 8.39
C GLY A 77 -11.24 7.26 7.63
N LEU A 78 -10.76 7.45 6.40
CA LEU A 78 -10.12 6.43 5.59
C LEU A 78 -8.60 6.53 5.73
N PHE A 79 -7.94 5.40 5.88
CA PHE A 79 -6.48 5.35 5.78
C PHE A 79 -6.05 5.34 4.31
N VAL A 80 -4.82 5.78 4.08
CA VAL A 80 -4.20 5.80 2.75
C VAL A 80 -2.86 5.09 2.82
N ILE A 81 -2.67 4.13 1.92
CA ILE A 81 -1.36 3.62 1.54
C ILE A 81 -0.93 4.49 0.37
N ASP A 82 -0.05 5.44 0.65
CA ASP A 82 0.37 6.44 -0.34
C ASP A 82 1.58 5.92 -1.11
N GLU A 83 1.40 5.82 -2.44
CA GLU A 83 2.38 5.16 -3.30
C GLU A 83 3.12 6.15 -4.20
N ALA A 84 4.43 6.01 -4.21
CA ALA A 84 5.29 6.80 -5.11
C ALA A 84 5.06 6.42 -6.57
N GLY A 85 5.08 7.40 -7.47
CA GLY A 85 4.89 7.20 -8.91
C GLY A 85 6.06 6.47 -9.56
N THR A 86 6.44 5.33 -9.02
CA THR A 86 7.46 4.42 -9.54
C THR A 86 6.76 3.20 -10.10
N GLU A 87 6.50 3.24 -11.39
CA GLU A 87 5.90 2.16 -12.18
C GLU A 87 6.73 1.98 -13.45
N SER A 88 7.33 0.82 -13.63
CA SER A 88 8.12 0.48 -14.82
C SER A 88 7.91 -0.97 -15.27
N HIS A 89 6.66 -1.40 -15.22
CA HIS A 89 6.21 -2.71 -15.69
C HIS A 89 6.71 -2.99 -17.11
N ALA A 90 7.25 -4.18 -17.37
CA ALA A 90 7.94 -4.59 -18.59
C ALA A 90 9.28 -3.85 -18.88
N THR A 91 9.71 -2.95 -18.00
CA THR A 91 11.02 -2.29 -18.07
C THR A 91 11.72 -2.28 -16.71
N GLU A 92 11.52 -3.32 -15.91
CA GLU A 92 11.97 -3.45 -14.51
C GLU A 92 13.48 -3.35 -14.36
N PHE A 93 14.23 -3.57 -15.46
CA PHE A 93 15.69 -3.47 -15.47
C PHE A 93 16.20 -2.07 -15.04
N VAL A 94 15.40 -1.02 -15.20
CA VAL A 94 15.76 0.35 -14.77
C VAL A 94 15.96 0.45 -13.26
N SER A 95 15.33 -0.43 -12.48
CA SER A 95 15.52 -0.49 -11.03
C SER A 95 16.94 -0.87 -10.62
N LYS A 96 17.70 -1.49 -11.52
CA LYS A 96 19.09 -1.93 -11.34
C LYS A 96 20.12 -0.97 -11.96
N GLN A 97 19.65 0.10 -12.61
CA GLN A 97 20.54 1.03 -13.31
C GLN A 97 20.82 2.27 -12.46
N LYS A 98 22.09 2.55 -12.26
CA LYS A 98 22.57 3.64 -11.40
C LYS A 98 22.15 5.03 -11.90
N GLU A 99 21.98 5.18 -13.19
CA GLU A 99 21.57 6.42 -13.84
C GLU A 99 20.18 6.87 -13.41
N TYR A 100 19.32 5.94 -12.99
CA TYR A 100 17.97 6.23 -12.53
C TYR A 100 17.84 6.43 -11.02
N THR A 101 18.92 6.24 -10.24
CA THR A 101 18.85 6.28 -8.77
C THR A 101 18.26 7.59 -8.25
N GLU A 102 18.67 8.74 -8.80
CA GLU A 102 18.15 10.03 -8.33
C GLU A 102 16.68 10.23 -8.68
N MET A 103 16.24 9.73 -9.82
CA MET A 103 14.81 9.75 -10.18
C MET A 103 13.95 8.97 -9.16
N TYR A 104 14.39 7.78 -8.74
CA TYR A 104 13.69 6.99 -7.71
C TYR A 104 13.65 7.73 -6.38
N ARG A 105 14.78 8.31 -5.94
CA ARG A 105 14.87 9.11 -4.72
C ARG A 105 13.96 10.32 -4.77
N GLU A 106 13.99 11.06 -5.89
CA GLU A 106 13.22 12.30 -6.04
C GLU A 106 11.71 12.05 -5.95
N ARG A 107 11.20 11.02 -6.62
CA ARG A 107 9.77 10.67 -6.58
C ARG A 107 9.29 10.41 -5.16
N VAL A 108 10.02 9.60 -4.40
CA VAL A 108 9.72 9.32 -2.99
C VAL A 108 9.88 10.56 -2.12
N ARG A 109 10.94 11.33 -2.32
CA ARG A 109 11.18 12.57 -1.56
C ARG A 109 10.03 13.56 -1.71
N GLN A 110 9.56 13.80 -2.93
CA GLN A 110 8.46 14.72 -3.20
C GLN A 110 7.14 14.25 -2.58
N MET A 111 6.81 12.97 -2.71
CA MET A 111 5.64 12.39 -2.06
C MET A 111 5.68 12.60 -0.55
N VAL A 112 6.74 12.17 0.11
CA VAL A 112 6.85 12.25 1.58
C VAL A 112 6.82 13.70 2.07
N LEU A 113 7.56 14.61 1.43
CA LEU A 113 7.57 16.02 1.82
C LEU A 113 6.20 16.68 1.69
N ARG A 114 5.43 16.34 0.65
CA ARG A 114 4.08 16.85 0.44
C ARG A 114 3.09 16.27 1.45
N ASP A 115 3.16 14.94 1.70
CA ASP A 115 2.03 14.21 2.27
C ASP A 115 2.24 13.77 3.73
N ARG A 116 3.45 13.86 4.30
CA ARG A 116 3.76 13.43 5.67
C ARG A 116 2.90 14.08 6.77
N ASN A 117 2.30 15.23 6.50
CA ASN A 117 1.45 15.93 7.47
C ASN A 117 -0.01 15.47 7.44
N TYR A 118 -0.38 14.55 6.54
CA TYR A 118 -1.73 13.98 6.51
C TYR A 118 -1.84 12.76 7.44
N PRO A 119 -2.67 12.82 8.50
CA PRO A 119 -2.83 11.70 9.43
C PRO A 119 -3.40 10.44 8.79
N CYS A 120 -4.17 10.57 7.69
CA CYS A 120 -4.72 9.41 6.97
C CYS A 120 -3.64 8.52 6.36
N VAL A 121 -2.46 9.04 5.99
CA VAL A 121 -1.38 8.22 5.41
C VAL A 121 -0.90 7.22 6.46
N LEU A 122 -1.22 5.93 6.28
CA LEU A 122 -0.95 4.87 7.23
C LEU A 122 0.49 4.38 7.16
N PHE A 123 0.94 4.05 5.97
CA PHE A 123 2.33 3.69 5.63
C PHE A 123 2.61 4.07 4.16
N TRP A 124 3.88 4.05 3.79
CA TRP A 124 4.36 4.45 2.47
C TRP A 124 4.59 3.24 1.57
N SER A 125 4.32 3.38 0.28
CA SER A 125 4.74 2.44 -0.76
C SER A 125 5.76 3.09 -1.69
N ALA A 126 6.88 2.39 -1.92
CA ALA A 126 7.98 2.91 -2.75
C ALA A 126 7.73 2.79 -4.25
N GLY A 127 6.62 2.18 -4.66
CA GLY A 127 6.24 1.98 -6.06
C GLY A 127 5.60 0.64 -6.32
N ASN A 128 5.35 0.37 -7.60
CA ASN A 128 4.67 -0.82 -8.09
C ASN A 128 5.44 -1.49 -9.22
N GLU A 129 5.48 -2.81 -9.26
CA GLU A 129 5.97 -3.69 -10.36
C GLU A 129 7.16 -3.16 -11.17
N SER A 130 8.13 -2.59 -10.48
CA SER A 130 9.31 -1.94 -11.09
C SER A 130 10.60 -2.73 -10.90
N GLY A 131 10.47 -4.03 -10.64
CA GLY A 131 11.59 -4.95 -10.46
C GLY A 131 12.20 -4.92 -9.05
N GLU A 132 13.32 -5.62 -8.88
CA GLU A 132 13.96 -5.89 -7.58
C GLU A 132 15.32 -5.21 -7.47
N GLY A 133 15.47 -4.06 -8.10
CA GLY A 133 16.76 -3.38 -8.13
C GLY A 133 17.04 -2.57 -6.87
N PHE A 134 18.33 -2.26 -6.67
CA PHE A 134 18.80 -1.47 -5.54
C PHE A 134 18.16 -0.07 -5.48
N ASN A 135 17.66 0.46 -6.60
CA ASN A 135 17.01 1.77 -6.64
C ASN A 135 15.75 1.84 -5.75
N ILE A 136 15.03 0.72 -5.58
CA ILE A 136 13.90 0.65 -4.64
C ILE A 136 14.39 0.85 -3.19
N THR A 137 15.47 0.15 -2.81
CA THR A 137 16.09 0.32 -1.49
C THR A 137 16.57 1.76 -1.27
N GLU A 138 17.17 2.38 -2.29
CA GLU A 138 17.63 3.77 -2.21
C GLU A 138 16.47 4.77 -2.11
N ALA A 139 15.35 4.51 -2.77
CA ALA A 139 14.13 5.31 -2.63
C ALA A 139 13.58 5.26 -1.20
N ILE A 140 13.46 4.06 -0.62
CA ILE A 140 12.99 3.89 0.78
C ILE A 140 13.95 4.60 1.76
N LYS A 141 15.26 4.43 1.60
CA LYS A 141 16.25 5.13 2.42
C LYS A 141 16.12 6.66 2.32
N GLU A 142 15.84 7.16 1.11
CA GLU A 142 15.61 8.60 0.91
C GLU A 142 14.37 9.06 1.65
N GLY A 143 13.23 8.36 1.51
CA GLY A 143 11.99 8.70 2.18
C GLY A 143 12.11 8.74 3.70
N ARG A 144 12.86 7.80 4.29
CA ARG A 144 13.12 7.76 5.73
C ARG A 144 13.86 8.98 6.28
N LYS A 145 14.58 9.73 5.46
CA LYS A 145 15.21 10.98 5.90
C LYS A 145 14.18 12.06 6.28
N TYR A 146 12.97 11.96 5.74
CA TYR A 146 11.93 12.99 5.88
C TYR A 146 10.75 12.55 6.73
N ASP A 147 10.53 11.23 6.88
CA ASP A 147 9.54 10.66 7.77
C ASP A 147 10.05 9.38 8.43
N HIS A 148 10.18 9.41 9.76
CA HIS A 148 10.60 8.28 10.60
C HIS A 148 9.41 7.65 11.35
N THR A 149 8.19 8.14 11.11
CA THR A 149 7.01 7.76 11.88
C THR A 149 6.16 6.70 11.21
N ARG A 150 6.42 6.42 9.91
CA ARG A 150 5.68 5.45 9.11
C ARG A 150 6.59 4.41 8.52
N TYR A 151 6.03 3.22 8.36
CA TYR A 151 6.68 2.06 7.76
C TYR A 151 6.62 2.11 6.23
N TRP A 152 7.42 1.27 5.61
CA TRP A 152 7.57 1.19 4.16
C TRP A 152 7.23 -0.19 3.63
N MET A 153 6.56 -0.21 2.49
CA MET A 153 6.40 -1.37 1.64
C MET A 153 6.82 -1.05 0.20
N TYR A 154 6.85 -2.07 -0.63
CA TYR A 154 6.97 -1.96 -2.07
C TYR A 154 6.04 -2.97 -2.73
N GLY A 155 5.20 -2.52 -3.67
CA GLY A 155 4.24 -3.37 -4.38
C GLY A 155 4.92 -4.27 -5.41
N GLY A 156 4.71 -5.59 -5.32
CA GLY A 156 5.10 -6.52 -6.36
C GLY A 156 6.14 -7.57 -6.02
N ASN A 157 6.82 -7.48 -4.87
CA ASN A 157 7.71 -8.55 -4.48
C ASN A 157 7.80 -8.71 -2.96
N ALA A 158 7.30 -9.85 -2.46
CA ALA A 158 7.16 -10.09 -1.03
C ALA A 158 8.48 -10.20 -0.25
N TYR A 159 9.58 -10.55 -0.89
CA TYR A 159 10.80 -10.97 -0.16
C TYR A 159 12.10 -10.30 -0.64
N ALA A 160 12.03 -9.42 -1.61
CA ALA A 160 13.23 -8.96 -2.31
C ALA A 160 13.93 -7.77 -1.66
N HIS A 161 13.23 -6.95 -0.91
CA HIS A 161 13.80 -5.68 -0.45
C HIS A 161 14.00 -5.65 1.07
N PRO A 162 15.26 -5.73 1.55
CA PRO A 162 15.54 -5.71 2.99
C PRO A 162 15.20 -4.36 3.65
N ALA A 163 14.94 -3.32 2.86
CA ALA A 163 14.56 -2.01 3.39
C ALA A 163 13.07 -1.89 3.73
N GLU A 164 12.23 -2.83 3.26
CA GLU A 164 10.81 -2.88 3.58
C GLU A 164 10.58 -3.36 5.02
N GLU A 165 9.53 -2.85 5.65
CA GLU A 165 9.05 -3.33 6.95
C GLU A 165 7.70 -4.04 6.86
N ILE A 166 6.98 -3.85 5.76
CA ILE A 166 5.73 -4.54 5.44
C ILE A 166 5.94 -5.23 4.11
N ILE A 167 5.68 -6.53 4.06
CA ILE A 167 5.79 -7.31 2.83
C ILE A 167 4.44 -7.46 2.16
N GLY A 168 4.43 -7.58 0.83
CA GLY A 168 3.20 -7.68 0.04
C GLY A 168 3.18 -8.88 -0.90
N PRO A 169 2.46 -9.96 -0.56
CA PRO A 169 2.13 -10.97 -1.57
C PRO A 169 1.11 -10.40 -2.55
N ARG A 170 1.32 -10.69 -3.84
CA ARG A 170 0.46 -10.20 -4.91
C ARG A 170 -0.33 -11.34 -5.52
N TYR A 171 -1.65 -11.19 -5.59
CA TYR A 171 -2.59 -12.17 -6.13
C TYR A 171 -2.40 -13.62 -5.63
N PRO A 172 -2.07 -13.84 -4.35
CA PRO A 172 -1.98 -15.19 -3.83
C PRO A 172 -3.38 -15.82 -3.80
N LEU A 173 -3.48 -17.11 -4.01
CA LEU A 173 -4.70 -17.84 -3.62
C LEU A 173 -4.81 -17.89 -2.08
N PRO A 174 -6.01 -18.05 -1.50
CA PRO A 174 -6.15 -18.14 -0.03
C PRO A 174 -5.24 -19.19 0.60
N ILE A 175 -5.09 -20.35 -0.04
CA ILE A 175 -4.18 -21.40 0.44
C ILE A 175 -2.72 -21.02 0.35
N GLU A 176 -2.33 -20.29 -0.69
CA GLU A 176 -0.96 -19.77 -0.84
C GLU A 176 -0.67 -18.68 0.18
N LEU A 177 -1.63 -17.81 0.44
CA LEU A 177 -1.55 -16.80 1.48
C LEU A 177 -1.33 -17.45 2.85
N GLU A 178 -2.05 -18.50 3.16
CA GLU A 178 -1.89 -19.26 4.40
C GLU A 178 -0.50 -19.91 4.50
N MET A 179 -0.06 -20.56 3.42
CA MET A 179 1.22 -21.29 3.40
C MET A 179 2.44 -20.37 3.36
N GLN A 180 2.37 -19.24 2.65
CA GLN A 180 3.53 -18.38 2.38
C GLN A 180 3.67 -17.21 3.34
N THR A 181 2.57 -16.72 3.88
CA THR A 181 2.56 -15.50 4.68
C THR A 181 1.86 -15.64 6.02
N GLY A 182 0.88 -16.51 6.15
CA GLY A 182 0.28 -16.87 7.43
C GLY A 182 1.20 -17.80 8.21
N ILE A 183 1.67 -18.85 7.56
CA ILE A 183 2.72 -19.73 8.08
C ILE A 183 4.04 -19.14 7.60
N ILE A 184 4.79 -18.50 8.46
CA ILE A 184 6.05 -17.83 8.14
C ILE A 184 7.05 -18.82 7.52
N PRO A 185 7.35 -18.74 6.20
CA PRO A 185 8.28 -19.69 5.57
C PRO A 185 9.70 -19.55 6.09
N ASP A 186 10.14 -18.31 6.32
CA ASP A 186 11.39 -18.00 7.02
C ASP A 186 11.05 -17.63 8.47
N LYS A 187 11.45 -18.47 9.39
CA LYS A 187 11.24 -18.25 10.84
C LYS A 187 11.90 -16.97 11.37
N ASN A 188 12.84 -16.41 10.65
CA ASN A 188 13.52 -15.16 11.00
C ASN A 188 12.81 -13.93 10.46
N ASP A 189 11.96 -14.06 9.44
CA ASP A 189 11.19 -12.95 8.91
C ASP A 189 9.93 -12.72 9.75
N ARG A 190 9.93 -11.60 10.46
CA ARG A 190 8.84 -11.21 11.38
C ARG A 190 8.04 -10.02 10.82
N ARG A 191 8.22 -9.67 9.55
CA ARG A 191 7.50 -8.54 8.97
C ARG A 191 6.01 -8.85 8.81
N PRO A 192 5.11 -7.90 9.13
CA PRO A 192 3.71 -8.02 8.78
C PRO A 192 3.52 -8.05 7.26
N SER A 193 2.38 -8.59 6.81
CA SER A 193 2.07 -8.80 5.41
C SER A 193 0.77 -8.09 5.02
N PHE A 194 0.80 -7.34 3.93
CA PHE A 194 -0.34 -6.67 3.33
C PHE A 194 -0.39 -7.00 1.83
N MET A 195 -1.46 -7.64 1.36
CA MET A 195 -1.66 -7.90 -0.07
C MET A 195 -1.91 -6.56 -0.78
N ASP A 196 -0.92 -6.03 -1.44
CA ASP A 196 -1.05 -4.76 -2.16
C ASP A 196 -2.04 -4.83 -3.33
N GLU A 197 -2.20 -6.02 -3.90
CA GLU A 197 -3.24 -6.35 -4.88
C GLU A 197 -3.72 -7.78 -4.69
N TYR A 198 -5.03 -7.95 -4.62
CA TYR A 198 -5.66 -9.27 -4.63
C TYR A 198 -7.06 -9.18 -5.24
N LEU A 199 -7.65 -10.33 -5.60
CA LEU A 199 -9.04 -10.40 -6.03
C LEU A 199 -9.35 -9.45 -7.20
N SER A 200 -8.60 -9.55 -8.33
CA SER A 200 -8.92 -8.72 -9.50
C SER A 200 -10.38 -8.87 -9.91
N VAL A 201 -11.10 -7.76 -9.98
CA VAL A 201 -12.55 -7.72 -10.26
C VAL A 201 -12.88 -7.42 -11.71
N ALA A 202 -11.89 -7.47 -12.60
CA ALA A 202 -12.10 -7.31 -14.03
C ALA A 202 -13.07 -8.37 -14.60
N GLY A 203 -14.11 -7.94 -15.29
CA GLY A 203 -15.13 -8.83 -15.84
C GLY A 203 -15.91 -9.60 -14.76
N ASN A 204 -15.83 -10.93 -14.77
CA ASN A 204 -16.48 -11.82 -13.81
C ASN A 204 -15.57 -12.20 -12.63
N GLY A 205 -14.54 -11.45 -12.36
CA GLY A 205 -13.62 -11.67 -11.26
C GLY A 205 -14.21 -11.42 -9.88
N GLY A 206 -13.38 -11.54 -8.86
CA GLY A 206 -13.70 -11.11 -7.50
C GLY A 206 -14.36 -12.15 -6.60
N GLY A 207 -14.29 -13.44 -6.90
CA GLY A 207 -14.80 -14.51 -6.03
C GLY A 207 -13.86 -14.86 -4.86
N GLY A 208 -14.43 -15.47 -3.80
CA GLY A 208 -13.63 -16.02 -2.69
C GLY A 208 -13.20 -15.02 -1.61
N LEU A 209 -13.82 -13.85 -1.52
CA LEU A 209 -13.48 -12.82 -0.52
C LEU A 209 -13.51 -13.38 0.92
N ASP A 210 -14.51 -14.19 1.25
CA ASP A 210 -14.65 -14.80 2.58
C ASP A 210 -13.48 -15.74 2.90
N ASP A 211 -12.96 -16.46 1.90
CA ASP A 211 -11.82 -17.37 2.07
C ASP A 211 -10.54 -16.58 2.38
N TYR A 212 -10.30 -15.47 1.70
CA TYR A 212 -9.18 -14.58 2.02
C TYR A 212 -9.27 -14.02 3.44
N TRP A 213 -10.43 -13.50 3.82
CA TRP A 213 -10.59 -12.87 5.13
C TRP A 213 -10.60 -13.87 6.28
N ARG A 214 -11.04 -15.10 6.05
CA ARG A 214 -10.85 -16.19 7.03
C ARG A 214 -9.38 -16.41 7.35
N VAL A 215 -8.52 -16.46 6.32
CA VAL A 215 -7.06 -16.58 6.50
C VAL A 215 -6.48 -15.35 7.17
N VAL A 216 -6.87 -14.15 6.72
CA VAL A 216 -6.39 -12.88 7.32
C VAL A 216 -6.71 -12.79 8.81
N TYR A 217 -7.92 -13.20 9.23
CA TYR A 217 -8.27 -13.18 10.65
C TYR A 217 -7.60 -14.28 11.47
N ALA A 218 -7.26 -15.39 10.85
CA ALA A 218 -6.58 -16.50 11.53
C ALA A 218 -5.12 -16.20 11.90
N HIS A 219 -4.48 -15.26 11.18
CA HIS A 219 -3.06 -14.97 11.33
C HIS A 219 -2.80 -13.50 11.72
N PRO A 220 -2.21 -13.23 12.91
CA PRO A 220 -1.89 -11.86 13.34
C PRO A 220 -1.00 -11.09 12.39
N ARG A 221 -0.09 -11.79 11.70
CA ARG A 221 0.84 -11.24 10.72
C ARG A 221 0.14 -10.62 9.50
N LEU A 222 -1.00 -11.18 9.08
CA LEU A 222 -1.71 -10.72 7.90
C LEU A 222 -2.52 -9.47 8.22
N MET A 223 -2.13 -8.33 7.65
CA MET A 223 -2.83 -7.07 7.83
C MET A 223 -4.14 -7.01 7.05
N GLY A 224 -4.23 -7.70 5.93
CA GLY A 224 -5.32 -7.62 4.97
C GLY A 224 -4.80 -7.34 3.57
N GLY A 225 -5.52 -6.52 2.80
CA GLY A 225 -5.10 -6.21 1.44
C GLY A 225 -6.00 -5.18 0.75
N ALA A 226 -5.58 -4.77 -0.46
CA ALA A 226 -6.31 -3.88 -1.35
C ALA A 226 -6.84 -4.66 -2.57
N ILE A 227 -8.15 -4.66 -2.74
CA ILE A 227 -8.80 -5.28 -3.91
C ILE A 227 -8.36 -4.53 -5.16
N TRP A 228 -7.99 -5.23 -6.20
CA TRP A 228 -7.70 -4.71 -7.53
C TRP A 228 -8.95 -4.76 -8.40
N ASP A 229 -9.21 -3.66 -9.04
CA ASP A 229 -9.54 -2.25 -8.74
C ASP A 229 -10.92 -1.87 -9.22
#